data_66b90b54d6223fa654b5605d84932227
#
_entry.id   66b90b54d6223fa654b5605d84932227
#
_cell.length_a   1.000
_cell.length_b   1.000
_cell.length_c   1.000
_cell.angle_alpha   90.00
_cell.angle_beta   90.00
_cell.angle_gamma   90.00
#
_symmetry.space_group_name_H-M   'P 1'
#
loop_
_entity.id
_entity.type
_entity.pdbx_description
1 polymer ?
#
loop_
_entity_poly.entity_id
_entity_poly.type
_entity_poly.pdbx_seq_one_letter_code
_entity_poly.pdbx_strand_id
1 'polypeptide(L)'
;SGPAYDEKLFELLKAERKRVAKSKNLPPYIIFQDPSLEEMATVYPTTKEELAQINGVGMGKVAKFGAPFLKLISAYVEENEIETAAEVVVKTSGTRSKVKISIIQQIDRKTDLDEIAENLGITMNELLQEIEQIIYSGTKLNIDYYIHHIMDEEREEILHDYFMNAETDHIKSALDELEGEDFAEDELRVYRIKFISEHAN
;
A
#
# COMPACT_ATOMS: atom_id res chain seq x y z
N SER A 1 -13.24 -1.74 -26.04
CA SER A 1 -12.61 -0.52 -25.51
C SER A 1 -11.30 -0.90 -24.84
N GLY A 2 -10.20 -0.22 -25.20
CA GLY A 2 -8.90 -0.42 -24.59
C GLY A 2 -8.90 -0.01 -23.10
N PRO A 3 -7.83 -0.31 -22.34
CA PRO A 3 -7.71 0.11 -20.95
C PRO A 3 -7.84 1.63 -20.83
N ALA A 4 -8.35 2.08 -19.67
CA ALA A 4 -8.60 3.49 -19.40
C ALA A 4 -7.31 4.30 -19.11
N TYR A 5 -6.13 3.69 -19.24
CA TYR A 5 -4.82 4.27 -18.95
C TYR A 5 -3.84 4.12 -20.13
N ASP A 6 -2.78 4.89 -20.15
CA ASP A 6 -1.69 4.79 -21.12
C ASP A 6 -0.87 3.51 -20.89
N GLU A 7 -1.10 2.49 -21.73
CA GLU A 7 -0.44 1.19 -21.63
C GLU A 7 1.09 1.29 -21.70
N LYS A 8 1.60 2.16 -22.59
CA LYS A 8 3.04 2.33 -22.76
C LYS A 8 3.70 2.92 -21.52
N LEU A 9 3.08 3.95 -20.93
CA LEU A 9 3.55 4.51 -19.67
C LEU A 9 3.40 3.50 -18.52
N PHE A 10 2.31 2.76 -18.46
CA PHE A 10 2.13 1.72 -17.44
C PHE A 10 3.24 0.66 -17.48
N GLU A 11 3.62 0.17 -18.66
CA GLU A 11 4.74 -0.77 -18.79
C GLU A 11 6.09 -0.17 -18.35
N LEU A 12 6.34 1.10 -18.67
CA LEU A 12 7.53 1.81 -18.22
C LEU A 12 7.54 1.98 -16.68
N LEU A 13 6.39 2.29 -16.09
CA LEU A 13 6.25 2.39 -14.63
C LEU A 13 6.46 1.04 -13.93
N LYS A 14 5.98 -0.06 -14.49
CA LYS A 14 6.24 -1.41 -13.96
C LYS A 14 7.73 -1.77 -14.02
N ALA A 15 8.39 -1.44 -15.12
CA ALA A 15 9.83 -1.66 -15.25
C ALA A 15 10.62 -0.83 -14.23
N GLU A 16 10.25 0.43 -14.02
CA GLU A 16 10.88 1.30 -13.01
C GLU A 16 10.63 0.78 -11.59
N ARG A 17 9.40 0.35 -11.29
CA ARG A 17 9.06 -0.30 -10.01
C ARG A 17 9.96 -1.51 -9.74
N LYS A 18 10.14 -2.38 -10.73
CA LYS A 18 11.02 -3.55 -10.62
C LYS A 18 12.47 -3.14 -10.33
N ARG A 19 12.97 -2.11 -11.01
CA ARG A 19 14.33 -1.58 -10.82
C ARG A 19 14.49 -1.03 -9.40
N VAL A 20 13.56 -0.21 -8.92
CA VAL A 20 13.58 0.38 -7.57
C VAL A 20 13.48 -0.72 -6.52
N ALA A 21 12.56 -1.66 -6.69
CA ALA A 21 12.38 -2.79 -5.78
C ALA A 21 13.66 -3.61 -5.64
N LYS A 22 14.31 -3.94 -6.76
CA LYS A 22 15.59 -4.66 -6.75
C LYS A 22 16.69 -3.88 -6.03
N SER A 23 16.79 -2.57 -6.26
CA SER A 23 17.80 -1.72 -5.62
C SER A 23 17.62 -1.62 -4.10
N LYS A 24 16.40 -1.78 -3.61
CA LYS A 24 16.03 -1.72 -2.19
C LYS A 24 15.88 -3.09 -1.55
N ASN A 25 16.05 -4.16 -2.32
CA ASN A 25 15.82 -5.53 -1.89
C ASN A 25 14.41 -5.74 -1.31
N LEU A 26 13.41 -5.22 -2.00
CA LEU A 26 12.00 -5.28 -1.62
C LEU A 26 11.16 -5.90 -2.75
N PRO A 27 10.04 -6.56 -2.42
CA PRO A 27 9.06 -6.95 -3.43
C PRO A 27 8.50 -5.72 -4.19
N PRO A 28 8.22 -5.84 -5.50
CA PRO A 28 7.70 -4.72 -6.29
C PRO A 28 6.42 -4.08 -5.75
N TYR A 29 5.48 -4.88 -5.23
CA TYR A 29 4.22 -4.37 -4.70
C TYR A 29 4.37 -3.50 -3.44
N ILE A 30 5.50 -3.59 -2.73
CA ILE A 30 5.83 -2.71 -1.59
C ILE A 30 6.09 -1.29 -2.08
N ILE A 31 6.66 -1.12 -3.25
CA ILE A 31 6.94 0.21 -3.82
C ILE A 31 5.61 0.90 -4.17
N PHE A 32 4.88 0.36 -5.13
CA PHE A 32 3.52 0.78 -5.50
C PHE A 32 2.76 -0.44 -6.02
N GLN A 33 1.47 -0.47 -5.79
CA GLN A 33 0.58 -1.50 -6.33
C GLN A 33 0.15 -1.16 -7.77
N ASP A 34 -0.29 -2.16 -8.52
CA ASP A 34 -0.72 -1.97 -9.91
C ASP A 34 -1.80 -0.89 -10.07
N PRO A 35 -2.86 -0.82 -9.26
CA PRO A 35 -3.85 0.25 -9.39
C PRO A 35 -3.26 1.66 -9.25
N SER A 36 -2.23 1.84 -8.42
CA SER A 36 -1.53 3.13 -8.30
C SER A 36 -0.77 3.48 -9.58
N LEU A 37 -0.10 2.49 -10.20
CA LEU A 37 0.59 2.69 -11.48
C LEU A 37 -0.38 2.96 -12.63
N GLU A 38 -1.54 2.30 -12.66
CA GLU A 38 -2.60 2.56 -13.64
C GLU A 38 -3.12 3.99 -13.53
N GLU A 39 -3.36 4.47 -12.30
CA GLU A 39 -3.78 5.85 -12.07
C GLU A 39 -2.68 6.85 -12.47
N MET A 40 -1.41 6.56 -12.16
CA MET A 40 -0.27 7.37 -12.66
C MET A 40 -0.26 7.45 -14.19
N ALA A 41 -0.54 6.34 -14.87
CA ALA A 41 -0.61 6.27 -16.33
C ALA A 41 -1.89 6.90 -16.91
N THR A 42 -2.81 7.32 -16.08
CA THR A 42 -4.05 8.03 -16.45
C THR A 42 -3.92 9.53 -16.27
N VAL A 43 -3.35 9.99 -15.14
CA VAL A 43 -3.35 11.42 -14.75
C VAL A 43 -1.99 12.09 -14.90
N TYR A 44 -0.93 11.33 -15.20
CA TYR A 44 0.44 11.83 -15.46
C TYR A 44 0.98 12.79 -14.39
N PRO A 45 1.10 12.39 -13.11
CA PRO A 45 1.60 13.27 -12.07
C PRO A 45 3.06 13.65 -12.31
N THR A 46 3.36 14.95 -12.29
CA THR A 46 4.72 15.48 -12.52
C THR A 46 5.32 16.16 -11.31
N THR A 47 4.51 16.38 -10.26
CA THR A 47 4.95 16.96 -8.98
C THR A 47 4.73 15.99 -7.83
N LYS A 48 5.40 16.23 -6.71
CA LYS A 48 5.24 15.42 -5.48
C LYS A 48 3.80 15.50 -4.95
N GLU A 49 3.21 16.66 -5.03
CA GLU A 49 1.84 16.95 -4.59
C GLU A 49 0.82 16.17 -5.44
N GLU A 50 0.98 16.19 -6.75
CA GLU A 50 0.15 15.39 -7.68
C GLU A 50 0.31 13.89 -7.44
N LEU A 51 1.55 13.42 -7.27
CA LEU A 51 1.82 12.01 -6.99
C LEU A 51 1.20 11.55 -5.68
N ALA A 52 1.20 12.42 -4.65
CA ALA A 52 0.56 12.14 -3.36
C ALA A 52 -0.97 12.04 -3.43
N GLN A 53 -1.61 12.53 -4.50
CA GLN A 53 -3.05 12.40 -4.72
C GLN A 53 -3.44 11.04 -5.34
N ILE A 54 -2.48 10.30 -5.89
CA ILE A 54 -2.73 8.97 -6.44
C ILE A 54 -3.22 8.03 -5.35
N ASN A 55 -4.22 7.23 -5.68
CA ASN A 55 -4.80 6.27 -4.75
C ASN A 55 -3.74 5.26 -4.29
N GLY A 56 -3.60 5.05 -2.98
CA GLY A 56 -2.56 4.20 -2.42
C GLY A 56 -1.15 4.82 -2.37
N VAL A 57 -1.03 6.11 -2.68
CA VAL A 57 0.24 6.86 -2.61
C VAL A 57 0.05 8.07 -1.69
N GLY A 58 0.67 8.03 -0.53
CA GLY A 58 0.72 9.16 0.39
C GLY A 58 2.07 9.87 0.34
N MET A 59 2.19 11.02 1.02
CA MET A 59 3.45 11.78 1.06
C MET A 59 4.63 10.96 1.59
N GLY A 60 4.41 10.00 2.49
CA GLY A 60 5.43 9.10 2.99
C GLY A 60 6.04 8.24 1.87
N LYS A 61 5.22 7.65 1.01
CA LYS A 61 5.69 6.89 -0.16
C LYS A 61 6.32 7.77 -1.21
N VAL A 62 5.78 8.97 -1.45
CA VAL A 62 6.37 9.96 -2.35
C VAL A 62 7.80 10.31 -1.92
N ALA A 63 8.00 10.59 -0.65
CA ALA A 63 9.32 10.90 -0.09
C ALA A 63 10.29 9.73 -0.22
N LYS A 64 9.81 8.50 -0.04
CA LYS A 64 10.62 7.28 0.00
C LYS A 64 10.95 6.71 -1.39
N PHE A 65 10.00 6.75 -2.31
CA PHE A 65 10.08 6.07 -3.60
C PHE A 65 9.78 6.96 -4.81
N GLY A 66 9.21 8.14 -4.64
CA GLY A 66 8.58 8.90 -5.71
C GLY A 66 9.51 9.50 -6.74
N ALA A 67 10.73 9.87 -6.38
CA ALA A 67 11.63 10.63 -7.25
C ALA A 67 11.89 9.98 -8.62
N PRO A 68 12.25 8.69 -8.74
CA PRO A 68 12.49 8.08 -10.05
C PRO A 68 11.23 7.98 -10.92
N PHE A 69 10.06 7.82 -10.31
CA PHE A 69 8.77 7.78 -11.02
C PHE A 69 8.39 9.16 -11.56
N LEU A 70 8.55 10.22 -10.77
CA LEU A 70 8.33 11.60 -11.22
C LEU A 70 9.25 11.98 -12.38
N LYS A 71 10.52 11.58 -12.31
CA LYS A 71 11.47 11.79 -13.39
C LYS A 71 11.04 11.09 -14.68
N LEU A 72 10.61 9.83 -14.58
CA LEU A 72 10.14 9.05 -15.72
C LEU A 72 8.87 9.66 -16.33
N ILE A 73 7.87 9.98 -15.50
CA ILE A 73 6.61 10.56 -15.99
C ILE A 73 6.85 11.93 -16.62
N SER A 74 7.65 12.79 -16.00
CA SER A 74 7.97 14.11 -16.54
C SER A 74 8.65 14.02 -17.91
N ALA A 75 9.62 13.12 -18.08
CA ALA A 75 10.27 12.88 -19.37
C ALA A 75 9.27 12.34 -20.41
N TYR A 76 8.41 11.41 -20.01
CA TYR A 76 7.39 10.83 -20.89
C TYR A 76 6.37 11.88 -21.38
N VAL A 77 5.91 12.73 -20.48
CA VAL A 77 4.97 13.83 -20.78
C VAL A 77 5.60 14.82 -21.76
N GLU A 78 6.87 15.19 -21.54
CA GLU A 78 7.60 16.11 -22.41
C GLU A 78 7.82 15.49 -23.81
N GLU A 79 8.31 14.26 -23.87
CA GLU A 79 8.59 13.55 -25.14
C GLU A 79 7.34 13.30 -25.99
N ASN A 80 6.18 13.10 -25.36
CA ASN A 80 4.92 12.81 -26.05
C ASN A 80 3.99 14.03 -26.14
N GLU A 81 4.44 15.21 -25.72
CA GLU A 81 3.68 16.48 -25.77
C GLU A 81 2.29 16.36 -25.11
N ILE A 82 2.22 15.66 -23.96
CA ILE A 82 0.97 15.43 -23.26
C ILE A 82 0.62 16.69 -22.43
N GLU A 83 -0.57 17.23 -22.67
CA GLU A 83 -1.13 18.30 -21.83
C GLU A 83 -1.68 17.69 -20.55
N THR A 84 -1.09 18.03 -19.41
CA THR A 84 -1.59 17.62 -18.09
C THR A 84 -2.48 18.70 -17.50
N ALA A 85 -3.68 18.33 -17.06
CA ALA A 85 -4.54 19.24 -16.31
C ALA A 85 -3.97 19.42 -14.90
N ALA A 86 -3.39 20.58 -14.62
CA ALA A 86 -2.91 20.95 -13.28
C ALA A 86 -4.11 21.31 -12.36
N GLU A 87 -5.02 20.39 -12.12
CA GLU A 87 -6.04 20.53 -11.10
C GLU A 87 -5.67 19.67 -9.89
N VAL A 88 -5.09 20.33 -8.89
CA VAL A 88 -4.96 19.76 -7.55
C VAL A 88 -6.35 19.76 -6.91
N VAL A 89 -7.09 18.67 -7.11
CA VAL A 89 -8.33 18.45 -6.35
C VAL A 89 -7.93 18.01 -4.94
N VAL A 90 -7.94 18.96 -4.02
CA VAL A 90 -7.80 18.66 -2.59
C VAL A 90 -9.01 17.83 -2.17
N LYS A 91 -8.84 16.53 -2.02
CA LYS A 91 -9.87 15.64 -1.46
C LYS A 91 -10.04 15.96 0.03
N THR A 92 -10.96 16.86 0.35
CA THR A 92 -11.41 17.10 1.72
C THR A 92 -12.34 15.96 2.15
N SER A 93 -11.81 14.94 2.78
CA SER A 93 -12.60 13.86 3.39
C SER A 93 -12.64 14.02 4.91
N GLY A 94 -13.42 14.98 5.39
CA GLY A 94 -13.48 15.33 6.82
C GLY A 94 -13.90 14.16 7.74
N THR A 95 -14.80 13.29 7.29
CA THR A 95 -15.29 12.16 8.10
C THR A 95 -14.31 10.98 8.08
N ARG A 96 -13.72 10.65 6.94
CA ARG A 96 -12.66 9.62 6.81
C ARG A 96 -11.42 9.97 7.62
N SER A 97 -11.09 11.26 7.70
CA SER A 97 -9.94 11.73 8.47
C SER A 97 -10.09 11.44 9.97
N LYS A 98 -11.30 11.59 10.54
CA LYS A 98 -11.57 11.33 11.96
C LYS A 98 -11.45 9.86 12.32
N VAL A 99 -12.00 8.96 11.50
CA VAL A 99 -11.90 7.51 11.71
C VAL A 99 -10.43 7.06 11.60
N LYS A 100 -9.71 7.52 10.60
CA LYS A 100 -8.28 7.26 10.42
C LYS A 100 -7.47 7.70 11.65
N ILE A 101 -7.68 8.92 12.14
CA ILE A 101 -6.98 9.44 13.31
C ILE A 101 -7.31 8.61 14.55
N SER A 102 -8.58 8.24 14.74
CA SER A 102 -9.01 7.39 15.86
C SER A 102 -8.33 6.02 15.83
N ILE A 103 -8.25 5.38 14.67
CA ILE A 103 -7.56 4.09 14.51
C ILE A 103 -6.07 4.23 14.86
N ILE A 104 -5.39 5.21 14.32
CA ILE A 104 -3.95 5.46 14.59
C ILE A 104 -3.72 5.66 16.09
N GLN A 105 -4.52 6.50 16.74
CA GLN A 105 -4.39 6.78 18.16
C GLN A 105 -4.62 5.54 19.04
N GLN A 106 -5.58 4.69 18.70
CA GLN A 106 -5.85 3.46 19.43
C GLN A 106 -4.73 2.43 19.24
N ILE A 107 -4.19 2.30 18.02
CA ILE A 107 -3.02 1.44 17.75
C ILE A 107 -1.78 1.95 18.51
N ASP A 108 -1.54 3.25 18.54
CA ASP A 108 -0.43 3.85 19.31
C ASP A 108 -0.53 3.58 20.82
N ARG A 109 -1.75 3.45 21.32
CA ARG A 109 -2.03 3.04 22.72
C ARG A 109 -1.99 1.54 22.93
N LYS A 110 -1.70 0.75 21.88
CA LYS A 110 -1.70 -0.72 21.88
C LYS A 110 -3.05 -1.33 22.26
N THR A 111 -4.14 -0.69 21.82
CA THR A 111 -5.49 -1.25 21.94
C THR A 111 -5.62 -2.43 20.97
N ASP A 112 -6.17 -3.56 21.43
CA ASP A 112 -6.40 -4.73 20.59
C ASP A 112 -7.33 -4.40 19.41
N LEU A 113 -7.10 -5.00 18.25
CA LEU A 113 -7.89 -4.69 17.05
C LEU A 113 -9.37 -5.02 17.24
N ASP A 114 -9.69 -6.08 17.98
CA ASP A 114 -11.08 -6.43 18.33
C ASP A 114 -11.76 -5.30 19.12
N GLU A 115 -11.08 -4.74 20.10
CA GLU A 115 -11.55 -3.61 20.89
C GLU A 115 -11.69 -2.33 20.05
N ILE A 116 -10.75 -2.08 19.13
CA ILE A 116 -10.86 -0.95 18.20
C ILE A 116 -12.11 -1.07 17.33
N ALA A 117 -12.39 -2.26 16.79
CA ALA A 117 -13.58 -2.52 15.99
C ALA A 117 -14.86 -2.26 16.80
N GLU A 118 -14.92 -2.76 18.04
CA GLU A 118 -16.03 -2.50 18.97
C GLU A 118 -16.21 -1.01 19.27
N ASN A 119 -15.12 -0.30 19.59
CA ASN A 119 -15.13 1.14 19.89
C ASN A 119 -15.65 1.99 18.71
N LEU A 120 -15.39 1.55 17.49
CA LEU A 120 -15.84 2.21 16.27
C LEU A 120 -17.21 1.72 15.77
N GLY A 121 -17.73 0.64 16.33
CA GLY A 121 -19.00 0.03 15.91
C GLY A 121 -18.92 -0.58 14.50
N ILE A 122 -17.77 -1.12 14.11
CA ILE A 122 -17.51 -1.75 12.81
C ILE A 122 -17.06 -3.20 12.98
N THR A 123 -17.13 -3.97 11.90
CA THR A 123 -16.63 -5.34 11.89
C THR A 123 -15.10 -5.37 11.80
N MET A 124 -14.49 -6.50 12.16
CA MET A 124 -13.04 -6.70 11.98
C MET A 124 -12.64 -6.53 10.51
N ASN A 125 -13.43 -7.05 9.58
CA ASN A 125 -13.16 -6.89 8.14
C ASN A 125 -13.14 -5.41 7.72
N GLU A 126 -14.08 -4.61 8.18
CA GLU A 126 -14.11 -3.17 7.92
C GLU A 126 -12.92 -2.45 8.56
N LEU A 127 -12.54 -2.83 9.78
CA LEU A 127 -11.36 -2.29 10.45
C LEU A 127 -10.08 -2.62 9.66
N LEU A 128 -9.89 -3.88 9.25
CA LEU A 128 -8.73 -4.27 8.46
C LEU A 128 -8.67 -3.53 7.13
N GLN A 129 -9.79 -3.30 6.46
CA GLN A 129 -9.84 -2.48 5.25
C GLN A 129 -9.38 -1.04 5.50
N GLU A 130 -9.82 -0.41 6.59
CA GLU A 130 -9.37 0.94 6.96
C GLU A 130 -7.87 0.99 7.28
N ILE A 131 -7.36 0.02 8.03
CA ILE A 131 -5.94 -0.09 8.36
C ILE A 131 -5.10 -0.32 7.09
N GLU A 132 -5.54 -1.19 6.20
CA GLU A 132 -4.89 -1.43 4.91
C GLU A 132 -4.77 -0.13 4.09
N GLN A 133 -5.83 0.67 4.00
CA GLN A 133 -5.78 1.97 3.32
C GLN A 133 -4.77 2.94 3.97
N ILE A 134 -4.69 2.94 5.30
CA ILE A 134 -3.75 3.79 6.05
C ILE A 134 -2.30 3.41 5.71
N ILE A 135 -1.95 2.13 5.78
CA ILE A 135 -0.58 1.69 5.51
C ILE A 135 -0.21 1.78 4.03
N TYR A 136 -1.12 1.50 3.11
CA TYR A 136 -0.88 1.64 1.67
C TYR A 136 -0.68 3.09 1.25
N SER A 137 -1.26 4.05 1.97
CA SER A 137 -1.01 5.47 1.75
C SER A 137 0.36 5.96 2.25
N GLY A 138 1.13 5.11 2.95
CA GLY A 138 2.47 5.42 3.43
C GLY A 138 2.55 5.76 4.92
N THR A 139 1.47 5.65 5.67
CA THR A 139 1.49 5.82 7.14
C THR A 139 1.96 4.54 7.81
N LYS A 140 2.97 4.65 8.65
CA LYS A 140 3.48 3.52 9.44
C LYS A 140 2.60 3.28 10.67
N LEU A 141 2.20 2.02 10.87
CA LEU A 141 1.49 1.56 12.07
C LEU A 141 2.27 0.41 12.70
N ASN A 142 2.40 0.39 14.01
CA ASN A 142 3.03 -0.72 14.73
C ASN A 142 1.96 -1.56 15.41
N ILE A 143 1.69 -2.75 14.84
CA ILE A 143 0.75 -3.73 15.38
C ILE A 143 1.45 -4.99 15.92
N ASP A 144 2.75 -4.94 16.23
CA ASP A 144 3.51 -6.09 16.74
C ASP A 144 2.89 -6.67 18.00
N TYR A 145 2.39 -5.83 18.89
CA TYR A 145 1.70 -6.27 20.12
C TYR A 145 0.52 -7.20 19.82
N TYR A 146 -0.23 -6.92 18.74
CA TYR A 146 -1.36 -7.76 18.33
C TYR A 146 -0.90 -9.02 17.59
N ILE A 147 0.11 -8.91 16.74
CA ILE A 147 0.72 -10.06 16.06
C ILE A 147 1.20 -11.09 17.08
N HIS A 148 1.97 -10.69 18.09
CA HIS A 148 2.47 -11.57 19.13
C HIS A 148 1.37 -12.20 19.99
N HIS A 149 0.16 -11.60 19.97
CA HIS A 149 -1.01 -12.15 20.64
C HIS A 149 -1.67 -13.28 19.84
N ILE A 150 -1.66 -13.20 18.50
CA ILE A 150 -2.38 -14.13 17.62
C ILE A 150 -1.51 -15.21 16.97
N MET A 151 -0.19 -15.04 16.94
CA MET A 151 0.72 -16.03 16.36
C MET A 151 2.08 -16.04 17.06
N ASP A 152 2.78 -17.17 16.96
CA ASP A 152 4.14 -17.36 17.48
C ASP A 152 5.22 -16.96 16.44
N GLU A 153 6.48 -16.95 16.88
CA GLU A 153 7.62 -16.56 16.05
C GLU A 153 7.81 -17.46 14.82
N GLU A 154 7.53 -18.76 14.93
CA GLU A 154 7.67 -19.69 13.81
C GLU A 154 6.68 -19.35 12.68
N ARG A 155 5.44 -19.06 13.04
CA ARG A 155 4.41 -18.62 12.08
C ARG A 155 4.75 -17.25 11.47
N GLU A 156 5.28 -16.34 12.27
CA GLU A 156 5.76 -15.04 11.77
C GLU A 156 6.90 -15.20 10.75
N GLU A 157 7.87 -16.09 11.01
CA GLU A 157 8.98 -16.35 10.09
C GLU A 157 8.48 -16.91 8.75
N ILE A 158 7.54 -17.86 8.77
CA ILE A 158 6.93 -18.42 7.57
C ILE A 158 6.29 -17.31 6.73
N LEU A 159 5.51 -16.44 7.37
CA LEU A 159 4.84 -15.33 6.68
C LEU A 159 5.83 -14.27 6.20
N HIS A 160 6.86 -13.97 6.97
CA HIS A 160 7.93 -13.06 6.54
C HIS A 160 8.59 -13.56 5.27
N ASP A 161 9.03 -14.81 5.24
CA ASP A 161 9.68 -15.42 4.09
C ASP A 161 8.74 -15.47 2.88
N TYR A 162 7.48 -15.80 3.11
CA TYR A 162 6.47 -15.80 2.05
C TYR A 162 6.34 -14.40 1.42
N PHE A 163 6.04 -13.38 2.20
CA PHE A 163 5.80 -12.03 1.67
C PHE A 163 7.06 -11.37 1.09
N MET A 164 8.24 -11.71 1.57
CA MET A 164 9.51 -11.24 0.97
C MET A 164 9.74 -11.80 -0.43
N ASN A 165 9.25 -13.00 -0.74
CA ASN A 165 9.48 -13.70 -2.00
C ASN A 165 8.26 -13.74 -2.92
N ALA A 166 7.08 -13.38 -2.44
CA ALA A 166 5.85 -13.40 -3.22
C ALA A 166 5.88 -12.34 -4.34
N GLU A 167 5.32 -12.68 -5.48
CA GLU A 167 5.17 -11.74 -6.61
C GLU A 167 4.04 -10.73 -6.37
N THR A 168 3.02 -11.14 -5.62
CA THR A 168 1.86 -10.32 -5.26
C THR A 168 1.58 -10.38 -3.76
N ASP A 169 0.85 -9.40 -3.27
CA ASP A 169 0.37 -9.35 -1.88
C ASP A 169 -1.08 -9.86 -1.73
N HIS A 170 -1.60 -10.54 -2.75
CA HIS A 170 -2.97 -11.06 -2.72
C HIS A 170 -3.12 -12.17 -1.69
N ILE A 171 -4.11 -12.01 -0.81
CA ILE A 171 -4.38 -13.00 0.26
C ILE A 171 -4.79 -14.36 -0.32
N LYS A 172 -5.54 -14.37 -1.42
CA LYS A 172 -5.89 -15.61 -2.09
C LYS A 172 -4.66 -16.40 -2.54
N SER A 173 -3.67 -15.72 -3.12
CA SER A 173 -2.40 -16.35 -3.51
C SER A 173 -1.66 -16.91 -2.29
N ALA A 174 -1.64 -16.16 -1.18
CA ALA A 174 -1.03 -16.61 0.06
C ALA A 174 -1.72 -17.85 0.63
N LEU A 175 -3.05 -17.88 0.64
CA LEU A 175 -3.82 -19.06 1.07
C LEU A 175 -3.50 -20.29 0.22
N ASP A 176 -3.44 -20.13 -1.10
CA ASP A 176 -3.16 -21.23 -2.03
C ASP A 176 -1.71 -21.75 -1.87
N GLU A 177 -0.74 -20.85 -1.75
CA GLU A 177 0.68 -21.22 -1.64
C GLU A 177 1.06 -21.76 -0.26
N LEU A 178 0.36 -21.35 0.79
CA LEU A 178 0.56 -21.78 2.19
C LEU A 178 -0.49 -22.79 2.67
N GLU A 179 -1.15 -23.49 1.76
CA GLU A 179 -2.23 -24.44 2.08
C GLU A 179 -1.88 -25.44 3.20
N GLY A 180 -0.62 -25.87 3.30
CA GLY A 180 -0.15 -26.80 4.32
C GLY A 180 0.08 -26.23 5.72
N GLU A 181 0.05 -24.91 5.88
CA GLU A 181 0.43 -24.22 7.12
C GLU A 181 -0.77 -23.79 7.99
N ASP A 182 -1.99 -24.05 7.53
CA ASP A 182 -3.25 -23.77 8.25
C ASP A 182 -3.39 -22.31 8.75
N PHE A 183 -3.09 -21.34 7.87
CA PHE A 183 -3.33 -19.93 8.16
C PHE A 183 -4.77 -19.52 7.85
N ALA A 184 -5.40 -18.79 8.79
CA ALA A 184 -6.67 -18.13 8.53
C ALA A 184 -6.47 -16.87 7.66
N GLU A 185 -7.48 -16.51 6.89
CA GLU A 185 -7.45 -15.31 6.03
C GLU A 185 -7.11 -14.03 6.83
N ASP A 186 -7.73 -13.86 8.00
CA ASP A 186 -7.48 -12.70 8.86
C ASP A 186 -6.04 -12.66 9.41
N GLU A 187 -5.45 -13.81 9.73
CA GLU A 187 -4.05 -13.89 10.15
C GLU A 187 -3.11 -13.39 9.04
N LEU A 188 -3.34 -13.82 7.80
CA LEU A 188 -2.59 -13.36 6.64
C LEU A 188 -2.75 -11.87 6.39
N ARG A 189 -3.97 -11.34 6.52
CA ARG A 189 -4.25 -9.91 6.37
C ARG A 189 -3.56 -9.07 7.44
N VAL A 190 -3.64 -9.48 8.69
CA VAL A 190 -3.00 -8.78 9.81
C VAL A 190 -1.47 -8.80 9.65
N TYR A 191 -0.90 -9.95 9.31
CA TYR A 191 0.54 -10.02 9.07
C TYR A 191 0.98 -9.18 7.87
N ARG A 192 0.24 -9.20 6.77
CA ARG A 192 0.50 -8.35 5.60
C ARG A 192 0.51 -6.87 5.96
N ILE A 193 -0.39 -6.42 6.83
CA ILE A 193 -0.40 -5.06 7.36
C ILE A 193 0.94 -4.74 8.05
N LYS A 194 1.39 -5.61 8.97
CA LYS A 194 2.70 -5.47 9.63
C LYS A 194 3.82 -5.39 8.61
N PHE A 195 3.88 -6.34 7.69
CA PHE A 195 4.94 -6.45 6.68
C PHE A 195 5.03 -5.19 5.80
N ILE A 196 3.91 -4.74 5.25
CA ILE A 196 3.87 -3.53 4.41
C ILE A 196 4.21 -2.29 5.22
N SER A 197 3.69 -2.17 6.44
CA SER A 197 3.99 -1.04 7.31
C SER A 197 5.49 -0.92 7.62
N GLU A 198 6.16 -2.02 7.89
CA GLU A 198 7.59 -2.04 8.19
C GLU A 198 8.46 -1.74 6.97
N HIS A 199 8.12 -2.29 5.81
CA HIS A 199 8.97 -2.25 4.62
C HIS A 199 8.64 -1.10 3.67
N ALA A 200 7.37 -0.68 3.57
CA ALA A 200 6.94 0.40 2.70
C ALA A 200 6.99 1.78 3.37
N ASN A 201 6.88 1.83 4.68
CA ASN A 201 6.70 3.06 5.47
C ASN A 201 7.80 3.21 6.55
#